data_f657060622d59c5974a5bd77b9d173c3
#
_entry.id   f657060622d59c5974a5bd77b9d173c3
#
_cell.length_a   1.000
_cell.length_b   1.000
_cell.length_c   1.000
_cell.angle_alpha   90.00
_cell.angle_beta   90.00
_cell.angle_gamma   90.00
#
_symmetry.space_group_name_H-M   'P 1'
#
loop_
_entity.id
_entity.type
_entity.pdbx_description
1 polymer ?
#
loop_
_entity_poly.entity_id
_entity_poly.type
_entity_poly.pdbx_seq_one_letter_code
_entity_poly.pdbx_strand_id
1 'polypeptide(L)'
;STDVDNITIFKGESGSFNVNYKALNDFNEEVQFTIDGLPQNATVGYDPSDRFNINQDGTLKITLNIDESTDTKSYPLTINANSNTQSKTAGILLEVTSDDVDNDGVKNDVDNCPETANPNQSDIDGDGIGDVCDPNPLPKDTFSLQNTGETCRSSNDGKMQLDIKSDGLPNDTDFKFTVAVTGGPSGFSHTPEKLEGESWSLD
;
A
#
# COMPACT_ATOMS: atom_id res chain seq x y z
N SER A 1 -2.81 25.93 -24.82
CA SER A 1 -1.79 25.14 -24.11
C SER A 1 -2.31 24.72 -22.74
N THR A 2 -1.84 23.59 -22.23
CA THR A 2 -2.05 23.13 -20.87
C THR A 2 -1.05 23.80 -19.93
N ASP A 3 -1.38 23.90 -18.65
CA ASP A 3 -0.46 24.39 -17.61
C ASP A 3 0.53 23.30 -17.15
N VAL A 4 0.24 22.02 -17.48
CA VAL A 4 1.09 20.86 -17.21
C VAL A 4 1.16 19.95 -18.43
N ASP A 5 2.25 19.21 -18.57
CA ASP A 5 2.44 18.22 -19.65
C ASP A 5 1.98 16.82 -19.21
N ASN A 6 1.92 16.57 -17.91
CA ASN A 6 1.41 15.33 -17.32
C ASN A 6 0.61 15.60 -16.05
N ILE A 7 -0.24 14.64 -15.69
CA ILE A 7 -0.97 14.59 -14.43
C ILE A 7 -1.02 13.15 -13.94
N THR A 8 -0.72 12.95 -12.65
CA THR A 8 -0.86 11.65 -11.98
C THR A 8 -2.11 11.64 -11.12
N ILE A 9 -2.95 10.63 -11.26
CA ILE A 9 -4.19 10.47 -10.49
C ILE A 9 -4.26 9.01 -10.03
N PHE A 10 -4.58 8.79 -8.75
CA PHE A 10 -4.86 7.45 -8.23
C PHE A 10 -6.22 6.94 -8.72
N LYS A 11 -6.37 5.63 -8.81
CA LYS A 11 -7.67 4.99 -9.04
C LYS A 11 -8.68 5.48 -7.99
N GLY A 12 -9.94 5.68 -8.39
CA GLY A 12 -11.00 6.19 -7.52
C GLY A 12 -10.92 7.68 -7.18
N GLU A 13 -9.86 8.37 -7.59
CA GLU A 13 -9.61 9.77 -7.24
C GLU A 13 -9.84 10.72 -8.43
N SER A 14 -9.77 12.01 -8.13
CA SER A 14 -9.93 13.08 -9.11
C SER A 14 -8.71 13.97 -9.14
N GLY A 15 -8.35 14.41 -10.34
CA GLY A 15 -7.31 15.41 -10.55
C GLY A 15 -7.76 16.50 -11.51
N SER A 16 -7.13 17.66 -11.47
CA SER A 16 -7.49 18.76 -12.36
C SER A 16 -6.27 19.49 -12.90
N PHE A 17 -6.42 20.04 -14.10
CA PHE A 17 -5.44 20.88 -14.76
C PHE A 17 -6.13 22.01 -15.53
N ASN A 18 -5.35 22.98 -16.00
CA ASN A 18 -5.90 24.13 -16.72
C ASN A 18 -5.47 24.12 -18.20
N VAL A 19 -6.40 24.52 -19.04
CA VAL A 19 -6.17 24.81 -20.46
C VAL A 19 -6.22 26.33 -20.64
N ASN A 20 -5.07 26.92 -20.95
CA ASN A 20 -4.97 28.34 -21.26
C ASN A 20 -5.27 28.58 -22.74
N TYR A 21 -6.19 29.44 -23.03
CA TYR A 21 -6.57 29.83 -24.40
C TYR A 21 -6.40 31.32 -24.64
N LYS A 22 -6.16 31.69 -25.91
CA LYS A 22 -6.01 33.07 -26.34
C LYS A 22 -6.94 33.37 -27.51
N ALA A 23 -7.67 34.47 -27.41
CA ALA A 23 -8.45 35.03 -28.49
C ALA A 23 -7.57 35.97 -29.34
N LEU A 24 -7.13 35.48 -30.50
CA LEU A 24 -6.27 36.24 -31.43
C LEU A 24 -7.09 36.76 -32.61
N ASN A 25 -6.71 37.92 -33.15
CA ASN A 25 -7.29 38.49 -34.36
C ASN A 25 -8.83 38.68 -34.27
N ASP A 26 -9.31 39.24 -33.15
CA ASP A 26 -10.73 39.51 -32.91
C ASP A 26 -11.60 38.22 -32.94
N PHE A 27 -10.99 37.06 -32.57
CA PHE A 27 -11.72 35.81 -32.48
C PHE A 27 -12.87 35.94 -31.50
N ASN A 28 -14.06 35.56 -31.93
CA ASN A 28 -15.30 35.67 -31.16
C ASN A 28 -16.29 34.59 -31.63
N GLU A 29 -16.03 33.35 -31.21
CA GLU A 29 -16.86 32.20 -31.56
C GLU A 29 -17.11 31.30 -30.34
N GLU A 30 -18.19 30.54 -30.43
CA GLU A 30 -18.42 29.45 -29.52
C GLU A 30 -17.43 28.32 -29.80
N VAL A 31 -16.74 27.86 -28.76
CA VAL A 31 -15.77 26.77 -28.82
C VAL A 31 -16.26 25.62 -27.96
N GLN A 32 -16.24 24.41 -28.52
CA GLN A 32 -16.48 23.18 -27.77
C GLN A 32 -15.16 22.49 -27.48
N PHE A 33 -15.00 22.10 -26.23
CA PHE A 33 -13.86 21.30 -25.74
C PHE A 33 -14.27 19.85 -25.57
N THR A 34 -13.42 18.93 -26.05
CA THR A 34 -13.57 17.48 -25.83
C THR A 34 -12.21 16.87 -25.53
N ILE A 35 -12.20 15.70 -24.91
CA ILE A 35 -10.99 14.95 -24.63
C ILE A 35 -11.09 13.55 -25.22
N ASP A 36 -10.09 13.18 -26.02
CA ASP A 36 -9.91 11.83 -26.53
C ASP A 36 -8.83 11.09 -25.74
N GLY A 37 -8.92 9.76 -25.70
CA GLY A 37 -7.92 8.89 -25.06
C GLY A 37 -8.19 8.58 -23.58
N LEU A 38 -9.34 9.03 -23.04
CA LEU A 38 -9.73 8.74 -21.66
C LEU A 38 -9.82 7.24 -21.39
N PRO A 39 -9.43 6.77 -20.18
CA PRO A 39 -9.71 5.41 -19.76
C PRO A 39 -11.21 5.14 -19.71
N GLN A 40 -11.56 3.87 -19.79
CA GLN A 40 -12.95 3.43 -19.65
C GLN A 40 -13.51 3.86 -18.28
N ASN A 41 -14.76 4.28 -18.25
CA ASN A 41 -15.48 4.78 -17.08
C ASN A 41 -14.95 6.09 -16.46
N ALA A 42 -13.89 6.69 -17.00
CA ALA A 42 -13.47 8.02 -16.56
C ALA A 42 -14.52 9.07 -16.96
N THR A 43 -14.73 10.05 -16.10
CA THR A 43 -15.60 11.19 -16.39
C THR A 43 -14.84 12.50 -16.36
N VAL A 44 -15.36 13.51 -17.08
CA VAL A 44 -14.73 14.82 -17.22
C VAL A 44 -15.67 15.92 -16.76
N GLY A 45 -15.16 16.78 -15.91
CA GLY A 45 -15.81 18.04 -15.54
C GLY A 45 -15.11 19.23 -16.21
N TYR A 46 -15.86 20.24 -16.60
CA TYR A 46 -15.36 21.48 -17.18
C TYR A 46 -15.88 22.68 -16.40
N ASP A 47 -15.01 23.63 -16.08
CA ASP A 47 -15.36 24.88 -15.42
C ASP A 47 -14.76 26.05 -16.22
N PRO A 48 -15.62 26.92 -16.80
CA PRO A 48 -17.07 27.08 -16.57
C PRO A 48 -17.97 26.05 -17.29
N SER A 49 -17.58 25.49 -18.46
CA SER A 49 -18.37 24.57 -19.28
C SER A 49 -17.49 23.95 -20.36
N ASP A 50 -17.93 22.83 -20.96
CA ASP A 50 -17.30 22.24 -22.16
C ASP A 50 -17.54 23.07 -23.44
N ARG A 51 -18.48 24.03 -23.39
CA ARG A 51 -18.87 24.88 -24.53
C ARG A 51 -19.17 26.29 -24.06
N PHE A 52 -18.47 27.28 -24.62
CA PHE A 52 -18.70 28.71 -24.35
C PHE A 52 -18.08 29.60 -25.43
N ASN A 53 -18.53 30.86 -25.46
CA ASN A 53 -17.96 31.84 -26.39
C ASN A 53 -16.59 32.33 -25.89
N ILE A 54 -15.58 32.28 -26.78
CA ILE A 54 -14.25 32.81 -26.53
C ILE A 54 -14.10 34.13 -27.32
N ASN A 55 -13.99 35.23 -26.60
CA ASN A 55 -13.75 36.57 -27.15
C ASN A 55 -12.62 37.32 -26.43
N GLN A 56 -11.99 36.68 -25.48
CA GLN A 56 -10.82 37.16 -24.72
C GLN A 56 -9.96 35.97 -24.23
N ASP A 57 -8.75 36.29 -23.81
CA ASP A 57 -7.87 35.29 -23.18
C ASP A 57 -8.46 34.77 -21.88
N GLY A 58 -8.22 33.51 -21.57
CA GLY A 58 -8.73 32.89 -20.37
C GLY A 58 -8.21 31.49 -20.09
N THR A 59 -8.82 30.87 -19.11
CA THR A 59 -8.49 29.54 -18.63
C THR A 59 -9.74 28.69 -18.48
N LEU A 60 -9.67 27.46 -18.94
CA LEU A 60 -10.65 26.40 -18.69
C LEU A 60 -10.04 25.40 -17.75
N LYS A 61 -10.68 25.19 -16.58
CA LYS A 61 -10.30 24.12 -15.68
C LYS A 61 -10.97 22.83 -16.10
N ILE A 62 -10.18 21.77 -16.22
CA ILE A 62 -10.65 20.41 -16.53
C ILE A 62 -10.40 19.54 -15.31
N THR A 63 -11.41 18.79 -14.87
CA THR A 63 -11.31 17.81 -13.80
C THR A 63 -11.57 16.43 -14.37
N LEU A 64 -10.65 15.50 -14.15
CA LEU A 64 -10.78 14.10 -14.50
C LEU A 64 -11.12 13.31 -13.23
N ASN A 65 -12.15 12.46 -13.30
CA ASN A 65 -12.48 11.52 -12.25
C ASN A 65 -12.16 10.12 -12.77
N ILE A 66 -11.29 9.41 -12.10
CA ILE A 66 -10.80 8.09 -12.51
C ILE A 66 -11.54 7.03 -11.69
N ASP A 67 -12.12 6.07 -12.40
CA ASP A 67 -12.82 4.97 -11.76
C ASP A 67 -11.84 4.01 -11.08
N GLU A 68 -12.25 3.42 -9.94
CA GLU A 68 -11.43 2.47 -9.18
C GLU A 68 -11.01 1.24 -10.02
N SER A 69 -11.83 0.84 -10.98
CA SER A 69 -11.54 -0.28 -11.87
C SER A 69 -10.58 0.04 -13.02
N THR A 70 -10.06 1.27 -13.09
CA THR A 70 -9.15 1.70 -14.17
C THR A 70 -7.79 1.02 -14.05
N ASP A 71 -7.26 0.53 -15.17
CA ASP A 71 -5.90 -0.03 -15.22
C ASP A 71 -4.85 1.02 -14.89
N THR A 72 -3.87 0.65 -14.07
CA THR A 72 -2.70 1.47 -13.74
C THR A 72 -1.71 1.49 -14.89
N LYS A 73 -1.76 2.57 -15.67
CA LYS A 73 -0.88 2.82 -16.82
C LYS A 73 -0.97 4.27 -17.28
N SER A 74 -0.14 4.62 -18.24
CA SER A 74 -0.18 5.94 -18.90
C SER A 74 -1.22 5.97 -20.02
N TYR A 75 -2.01 7.05 -20.06
CA TYR A 75 -3.02 7.33 -21.07
C TYR A 75 -2.69 8.65 -21.76
N PRO A 76 -2.29 8.63 -23.06
CA PRO A 76 -2.10 9.87 -23.82
C PRO A 76 -3.46 10.48 -24.14
N LEU A 77 -3.72 11.65 -23.57
CA LEU A 77 -4.97 12.38 -23.80
C LEU A 77 -4.75 13.48 -24.85
N THR A 78 -5.76 13.70 -25.68
CA THR A 78 -5.82 14.81 -26.62
C THR A 78 -7.01 15.69 -26.31
N ILE A 79 -6.73 16.93 -25.94
CA ILE A 79 -7.75 17.95 -25.72
C ILE A 79 -8.02 18.63 -27.06
N ASN A 80 -9.25 18.61 -27.53
CA ASN A 80 -9.69 19.26 -28.75
C ASN A 80 -10.50 20.51 -28.40
N ALA A 81 -10.24 21.62 -29.06
CA ALA A 81 -10.98 22.85 -29.01
C ALA A 81 -11.49 23.19 -30.42
N ASN A 82 -12.79 23.06 -30.65
CA ASN A 82 -13.39 23.20 -31.98
C ASN A 82 -14.41 24.34 -31.99
N SER A 83 -14.30 25.23 -32.98
CA SER A 83 -15.30 26.21 -33.35
C SER A 83 -15.79 25.99 -34.79
N ASN A 84 -16.64 26.88 -35.28
CA ASN A 84 -17.09 26.80 -36.68
C ASN A 84 -15.95 27.00 -37.71
N THR A 85 -14.94 27.80 -37.36
CA THR A 85 -13.86 28.18 -38.29
C THR A 85 -12.49 27.64 -37.90
N GLN A 86 -12.28 27.19 -36.64
CA GLN A 86 -10.99 26.80 -36.11
C GLN A 86 -11.06 25.49 -35.36
N SER A 87 -9.97 24.72 -35.45
CA SER A 87 -9.71 23.56 -34.62
C SER A 87 -8.30 23.61 -34.07
N LYS A 88 -8.13 23.34 -32.76
CA LYS A 88 -6.85 23.29 -32.07
C LYS A 88 -6.81 22.10 -31.12
N THR A 89 -5.65 21.55 -30.95
CA THR A 89 -5.41 20.41 -30.05
C THR A 89 -4.28 20.70 -29.09
N ALA A 90 -4.32 20.06 -27.92
CA ALA A 90 -3.24 19.99 -26.96
C ALA A 90 -3.16 18.59 -26.38
N GLY A 91 -1.95 18.07 -26.20
CA GLY A 91 -1.72 16.76 -25.57
C GLY A 91 -1.40 16.92 -24.09
N ILE A 92 -1.78 15.94 -23.29
CA ILE A 92 -1.37 15.76 -21.89
C ILE A 92 -1.26 14.26 -21.62
N LEU A 93 -0.30 13.86 -20.79
CA LEU A 93 -0.18 12.47 -20.34
C LEU A 93 -0.87 12.30 -18.98
N LEU A 94 -1.89 11.45 -18.94
CA LEU A 94 -2.49 11.01 -17.69
C LEU A 94 -1.78 9.73 -17.23
N GLU A 95 -1.21 9.74 -16.04
CA GLU A 95 -0.68 8.56 -15.36
C GLU A 95 -1.65 8.11 -14.29
N VAL A 96 -2.27 6.95 -14.47
CA VAL A 96 -3.12 6.32 -13.46
C VAL A 96 -2.28 5.37 -12.62
N THR A 97 -2.29 5.58 -11.31
CA THR A 97 -1.54 4.79 -10.33
C THR A 97 -2.49 4.22 -9.26
N SER A 98 -2.02 3.29 -8.44
CA SER A 98 -2.72 2.80 -7.25
C SER A 98 -2.04 3.34 -6.00
N ASP A 99 -2.82 3.69 -5.00
CA ASP A 99 -2.37 3.96 -3.63
C ASP A 99 -2.51 2.72 -2.72
N ASP A 100 -2.86 1.58 -3.31
CA ASP A 100 -2.92 0.25 -2.72
C ASP A 100 -2.13 -0.70 -3.64
N VAL A 101 -0.87 -0.99 -3.29
CA VAL A 101 0.10 -1.67 -4.16
C VAL A 101 -0.17 -3.16 -4.26
N ASP A 102 -0.54 -3.81 -3.16
CA ASP A 102 -0.78 -5.25 -3.10
C ASP A 102 -2.26 -5.64 -3.30
N ASN A 103 -3.14 -4.62 -3.42
CA ASN A 103 -4.58 -4.73 -3.70
C ASN A 103 -5.35 -5.51 -2.62
N ASP A 104 -5.01 -5.29 -1.36
CA ASP A 104 -5.70 -5.91 -0.24
C ASP A 104 -6.88 -5.07 0.31
N GLY A 105 -7.05 -3.85 -0.19
CA GLY A 105 -8.10 -2.90 0.17
C GLY A 105 -7.67 -1.89 1.24
N VAL A 106 -6.41 -1.91 1.66
CA VAL A 106 -5.81 -0.93 2.57
C VAL A 106 -4.84 -0.05 1.79
N LYS A 107 -4.94 1.27 1.97
CA LYS A 107 -4.05 2.20 1.26
C LYS A 107 -2.65 2.15 1.87
N ASN A 108 -1.61 2.26 1.03
CA ASN A 108 -0.20 2.16 1.45
C ASN A 108 0.20 3.08 2.60
N ASP A 109 -0.46 4.25 2.76
CA ASP A 109 -0.14 5.23 3.80
C ASP A 109 -0.64 4.83 5.20
N VAL A 110 -1.55 3.86 5.28
CA VAL A 110 -2.11 3.31 6.52
C VAL A 110 -1.94 1.79 6.63
N ASP A 111 -1.36 1.17 5.62
CA ASP A 111 -1.10 -0.26 5.55
C ASP A 111 0.17 -0.62 6.32
N ASN A 112 0.06 -1.59 7.22
CA ASN A 112 1.19 -2.08 8.00
C ASN A 112 2.05 -3.12 7.25
N CYS A 113 1.64 -3.55 6.01
CA CYS A 113 2.42 -4.37 5.08
C CYS A 113 2.22 -3.94 3.62
N PRO A 114 2.63 -2.75 3.16
CA PRO A 114 2.22 -2.13 1.88
C PRO A 114 2.54 -2.91 0.60
N GLU A 115 3.32 -3.98 0.67
CA GLU A 115 3.72 -4.83 -0.46
C GLU A 115 3.26 -6.29 -0.30
N THR A 116 2.50 -6.60 0.78
CA THR A 116 2.10 -7.98 1.09
C THR A 116 0.68 -8.01 1.65
N ALA A 117 -0.26 -8.44 0.84
CA ALA A 117 -1.68 -8.39 1.13
C ALA A 117 -2.06 -8.97 2.50
N ASN A 118 -2.61 -8.13 3.36
CA ASN A 118 -3.07 -8.47 4.71
C ASN A 118 -4.29 -7.65 5.14
N PRO A 119 -5.45 -7.82 4.48
CA PRO A 119 -6.63 -6.97 4.66
C PRO A 119 -7.16 -6.92 6.11
N ASN A 120 -6.73 -7.83 6.99
CA ASN A 120 -7.06 -7.82 8.40
C ASN A 120 -6.11 -6.96 9.25
N GLN A 121 -5.01 -6.47 8.68
CA GLN A 121 -4.02 -5.60 9.33
C GLN A 121 -3.54 -6.13 10.70
N SER A 122 -3.38 -7.47 10.79
CA SER A 122 -2.92 -8.12 12.02
C SER A 122 -1.49 -7.70 12.36
N ASP A 123 -1.29 -7.29 13.62
CA ASP A 123 -0.04 -6.84 14.21
C ASP A 123 -0.07 -7.24 15.69
N ILE A 124 0.43 -8.44 15.99
CA ILE A 124 0.29 -9.07 17.32
C ILE A 124 1.17 -8.40 18.36
N ASP A 125 2.34 -7.91 17.97
CA ASP A 125 3.28 -7.30 18.92
C ASP A 125 3.15 -5.77 19.01
N GLY A 126 2.37 -5.16 18.10
CA GLY A 126 2.01 -3.75 18.13
C GLY A 126 3.16 -2.81 17.75
N ASP A 127 4.12 -3.27 16.96
CA ASP A 127 5.26 -2.46 16.55
C ASP A 127 5.01 -1.62 15.29
N GLY A 128 3.87 -1.82 14.61
CA GLY A 128 3.44 -1.12 13.41
C GLY A 128 3.80 -1.83 12.11
N ILE A 129 4.42 -3.02 12.17
CA ILE A 129 4.66 -3.91 11.04
C ILE A 129 3.66 -5.06 11.13
N GLY A 130 2.94 -5.35 10.05
CA GLY A 130 1.95 -6.44 10.07
C GLY A 130 2.61 -7.81 10.15
N ASP A 131 1.94 -8.75 10.84
CA ASP A 131 2.46 -10.11 11.11
C ASP A 131 2.99 -10.83 9.86
N VAL A 132 2.39 -10.59 8.70
CA VAL A 132 2.72 -11.30 7.46
C VAL A 132 4.03 -10.83 6.84
N CYS A 133 4.42 -9.59 7.08
CA CYS A 133 5.65 -8.97 6.58
C CYS A 133 6.69 -8.71 7.68
N ASP A 134 6.35 -9.00 8.95
CA ASP A 134 7.25 -8.84 10.07
C ASP A 134 8.18 -10.05 10.24
N PRO A 135 9.52 -9.84 10.27
CA PRO A 135 10.47 -10.88 10.63
C PRO A 135 10.33 -11.44 12.06
N ASN A 136 9.69 -10.70 12.98
CA ASN A 136 9.53 -11.05 14.38
C ASN A 136 8.12 -10.76 14.89
N PRO A 137 7.07 -11.39 14.36
CA PRO A 137 5.68 -11.03 14.56
C PRO A 137 5.12 -11.36 15.97
N LEU A 138 5.98 -11.55 16.94
CA LEU A 138 5.61 -11.92 18.29
C LEU A 138 6.18 -10.94 19.31
N PRO A 139 5.43 -10.62 20.39
CA PRO A 139 5.91 -9.76 21.46
C PRO A 139 7.27 -10.24 22.01
N LYS A 140 8.18 -9.33 22.29
CA LYS A 140 9.54 -9.63 22.78
C LYS A 140 9.59 -10.60 23.96
N ASP A 141 8.55 -10.60 24.77
CA ASP A 141 8.44 -11.43 25.95
C ASP A 141 7.70 -12.75 25.74
N THR A 142 7.34 -13.08 24.47
CA THR A 142 6.63 -14.34 24.17
C THR A 142 7.45 -15.56 24.59
N PHE A 143 8.77 -15.46 24.49
CA PHE A 143 9.67 -16.52 24.90
C PHE A 143 10.63 -16.02 25.98
N SER A 144 10.74 -16.76 27.08
CA SER A 144 11.80 -16.55 28.05
C SER A 144 12.52 -17.87 28.35
N LEU A 145 13.83 -17.82 28.33
CA LEU A 145 14.67 -18.97 28.64
C LEU A 145 15.32 -18.76 30.00
N GLN A 146 15.04 -19.65 30.94
CA GLN A 146 15.68 -19.69 32.24
C GLN A 146 16.58 -20.91 32.34
N ASN A 147 17.77 -20.72 32.89
CA ASN A 147 18.66 -21.82 33.19
C ASN A 147 19.02 -21.84 34.67
N THR A 148 19.03 -23.03 35.27
CA THR A 148 19.56 -23.26 36.61
C THR A 148 20.76 -24.17 36.46
N GLY A 149 21.96 -23.63 36.77
CA GLY A 149 23.17 -24.44 36.74
C GLY A 149 23.14 -25.56 37.79
N GLU A 150 23.99 -26.57 37.60
CA GLU A 150 24.17 -27.63 38.63
C GLU A 150 24.57 -27.05 39.98
N THR A 151 23.98 -27.58 41.06
CA THR A 151 24.29 -27.14 42.44
C THR A 151 25.71 -27.55 42.87
N CYS A 152 26.24 -28.67 42.34
CA CYS A 152 27.61 -29.05 42.42
C CYS A 152 28.04 -29.87 41.18
N ARG A 153 29.35 -29.93 40.95
CA ARG A 153 29.90 -30.60 39.80
C ARG A 153 29.44 -32.07 39.76
N SER A 154 28.80 -32.47 38.66
CA SER A 154 28.29 -33.82 38.39
C SER A 154 27.04 -34.19 39.20
N SER A 155 26.28 -33.22 39.72
CA SER A 155 24.98 -33.46 40.37
C SER A 155 23.86 -33.78 39.37
N ASN A 156 24.04 -33.41 38.11
CA ASN A 156 23.06 -33.58 37.02
C ASN A 156 21.68 -32.94 37.38
N ASP A 157 21.68 -31.86 38.18
CA ASP A 157 20.49 -31.18 38.65
C ASP A 157 20.28 -29.80 37.96
N GLY A 158 21.07 -29.50 36.95
CA GLY A 158 20.91 -28.34 36.12
C GLY A 158 19.65 -28.41 35.25
N LYS A 159 18.91 -27.36 35.14
CA LYS A 159 17.66 -27.25 34.35
C LYS A 159 17.69 -26.10 33.41
N MET A 160 17.09 -26.30 32.25
CA MET A 160 16.77 -25.25 31.31
C MET A 160 15.25 -25.23 31.11
N GLN A 161 14.62 -24.09 31.32
CA GLN A 161 13.20 -23.92 31.18
C GLN A 161 12.93 -22.85 30.12
N LEU A 162 12.12 -23.20 29.11
CA LEU A 162 11.59 -22.28 28.12
C LEU A 162 10.13 -21.98 28.52
N ASP A 163 9.87 -20.75 28.92
CA ASP A 163 8.52 -20.29 29.21
C ASP A 163 7.98 -19.56 27.97
N ILE A 164 6.73 -19.88 27.62
CA ILE A 164 6.00 -19.27 26.53
C ILE A 164 4.81 -18.55 27.13
N LYS A 165 4.70 -17.25 26.87
CA LYS A 165 3.52 -16.48 27.26
C LYS A 165 2.52 -16.51 26.12
N SER A 166 1.31 -16.96 26.37
CA SER A 166 0.20 -16.99 25.42
C SER A 166 -0.66 -15.73 25.46
N ASP A 167 -0.42 -14.83 26.40
CA ASP A 167 -1.17 -13.59 26.55
C ASP A 167 -1.01 -12.71 25.29
N GLY A 168 -2.11 -12.49 24.57
CA GLY A 168 -2.13 -11.69 23.35
C GLY A 168 -1.91 -12.49 22.04
N LEU A 169 -1.64 -13.78 22.14
CA LEU A 169 -1.53 -14.64 20.95
C LEU A 169 -2.92 -15.14 20.51
N PRO A 170 -3.14 -15.36 19.21
CA PRO A 170 -4.36 -16.01 18.72
C PRO A 170 -4.56 -17.39 19.36
N ASN A 171 -5.81 -17.76 19.67
CA ASN A 171 -6.15 -19.01 20.37
C ASN A 171 -5.71 -20.30 19.65
N ASP A 172 -5.34 -20.25 18.39
CA ASP A 172 -4.95 -21.37 17.55
C ASP A 172 -3.47 -21.30 17.10
N THR A 173 -2.62 -20.55 17.85
CA THR A 173 -1.21 -20.42 17.51
C THR A 173 -0.46 -21.71 17.84
N ASP A 174 -0.07 -22.46 16.80
CA ASP A 174 0.80 -23.64 16.92
C ASP A 174 2.26 -23.22 16.83
N PHE A 175 3.03 -23.41 17.91
CA PHE A 175 4.47 -23.17 17.91
C PHE A 175 5.23 -24.44 17.58
N LYS A 176 6.17 -24.34 16.64
CA LYS A 176 7.11 -25.40 16.34
C LYS A 176 8.52 -25.01 16.76
N PHE A 177 9.04 -25.62 17.80
CA PHE A 177 10.38 -25.36 18.28
C PHE A 177 11.40 -26.34 17.73
N THR A 178 12.58 -25.83 17.41
CA THR A 178 13.77 -26.64 17.20
C THR A 178 14.81 -26.24 18.23
N VAL A 179 15.11 -27.11 19.16
CA VAL A 179 16.16 -26.88 20.14
C VAL A 179 17.47 -27.51 19.61
N ALA A 180 18.46 -26.66 19.35
CA ALA A 180 19.78 -27.08 18.98
C ALA A 180 20.75 -26.84 20.17
N VAL A 181 21.31 -27.88 20.75
CA VAL A 181 22.34 -27.75 21.76
C VAL A 181 23.71 -27.83 21.07
N THR A 182 24.45 -26.70 21.11
CA THR A 182 25.82 -26.64 20.57
C THR A 182 26.83 -26.57 21.70
N GLY A 183 27.83 -27.45 21.68
CA GLY A 183 28.97 -27.44 22.63
C GLY A 183 28.80 -28.26 23.90
N GLY A 184 27.81 -29.15 23.93
CA GLY A 184 27.70 -30.14 25.03
C GLY A 184 28.75 -31.22 24.98
N PRO A 185 28.99 -31.99 26.09
CA PRO A 185 29.87 -33.13 26.10
C PRO A 185 29.41 -34.20 25.11
N SER A 186 30.33 -34.97 24.58
CA SER A 186 30.03 -36.08 23.65
C SER A 186 29.09 -37.08 24.32
N GLY A 187 27.90 -37.30 23.73
CA GLY A 187 26.89 -38.20 24.28
C GLY A 187 25.68 -37.51 24.88
N PHE A 188 25.64 -36.18 24.88
CA PHE A 188 24.42 -35.44 25.27
C PHE A 188 23.32 -35.71 24.24
N SER A 189 22.24 -36.31 24.68
CA SER A 189 21.04 -36.54 23.89
C SER A 189 19.86 -36.26 24.78
N HIS A 190 19.00 -35.31 24.37
CA HIS A 190 17.81 -35.01 25.11
C HIS A 190 16.60 -34.94 24.21
N THR A 191 15.50 -35.52 24.63
CA THR A 191 14.17 -35.40 24.00
C THR A 191 13.36 -34.47 24.86
N PRO A 192 12.92 -33.30 24.34
CA PRO A 192 12.09 -32.39 25.12
C PRO A 192 10.77 -33.06 25.46
N GLU A 193 10.37 -33.02 26.73
CA GLU A 193 9.03 -33.43 27.16
C GLU A 193 8.09 -32.23 27.18
N LYS A 194 6.90 -32.38 26.57
CA LYS A 194 5.84 -31.41 26.69
C LYS A 194 5.22 -31.49 28.06
N LEU A 195 5.35 -30.45 28.86
CA LEU A 195 4.63 -30.31 30.12
C LEU A 195 3.19 -29.88 29.86
N GLU A 196 2.26 -30.32 30.68
CA GLU A 196 0.89 -29.79 30.64
C GLU A 196 0.93 -28.32 31.06
N GLY A 197 0.52 -27.45 30.10
CA GLY A 197 0.60 -26.00 30.25
C GLY A 197 1.51 -25.38 29.20
N GLU A 198 1.94 -24.13 29.44
CA GLU A 198 2.69 -23.29 28.52
C GLU A 198 4.21 -23.40 28.66
N SER A 199 4.73 -24.43 29.38
CA SER A 199 6.17 -24.60 29.60
C SER A 199 6.71 -25.92 29.07
N TRP A 200 7.99 -25.87 28.66
CA TRP A 200 8.77 -27.02 28.19
C TRP A 200 10.04 -27.12 29.03
N SER A 201 10.39 -28.28 29.53
CA SER A 201 11.66 -28.50 30.23
C SER A 201 12.60 -29.39 29.45
N LEU A 202 13.90 -29.10 29.54
CA LEU A 202 15.02 -29.87 29.07
C LEU A 202 15.85 -30.24 30.31
N ASP A 203 15.92 -31.50 30.68
CA ASP A 203 16.76 -31.99 31.77
C ASP A 203 18.18 -32.35 31.33
#